data_64fa9d3cf7212c9c4d0486bcdd0282e9
#
_entry.id   64fa9d3cf7212c9c4d0486bcdd0282e9
#
_cell.length_a   1.000
_cell.length_b   1.000
_cell.length_c   1.000
_cell.angle_alpha   90.00
_cell.angle_beta   90.00
_cell.angle_gamma   90.00
#
_symmetry.space_group_name_H-M   'P 1'
#
loop_
_entity.id
_entity.type
_entity.pdbx_description
1 polymer ?
#
loop_
_entity_poly.entity_id
_entity_poly.type
_entity_poly.pdbx_seq_one_letter_code
_entity_poly.pdbx_strand_id
1 'polypeptide(L)'
;MKVITKSLFALSLLATGSIQAFELLSKDIQEGHPMAKTFEYSGWGCDGGNESPQLMWSDAPTGTKSFAITAYDPDAPTGSGFWHWVAFNLPASVSEVPRGVNIEKFAGKESGIDYGSIGFGGACPPKGDGMHRYQFTIWALPTEELNLNENTPSAVVGYTLNSMALGKAKLTATYTR
;
A
#
# COMPACT_ATOMS: atom_id res chain seq x y z
N MET A 1 -18.99 12.14 -71.68
CA MET A 1 -17.88 11.78 -70.80
C MET A 1 -18.32 11.99 -69.36
N LYS A 2 -18.53 10.91 -68.59
CA LYS A 2 -18.89 10.97 -67.16
C LYS A 2 -17.62 10.78 -66.36
N VAL A 3 -17.24 11.79 -65.58
CA VAL A 3 -16.11 11.73 -64.67
C VAL A 3 -16.62 11.13 -63.35
N ILE A 4 -16.09 9.96 -62.99
CA ILE A 4 -16.40 9.29 -61.72
C ILE A 4 -15.31 9.67 -60.71
N THR A 5 -15.66 10.55 -59.77
CA THR A 5 -14.79 10.93 -58.66
C THR A 5 -14.83 9.83 -57.59
N LYS A 6 -13.74 9.12 -57.38
CA LYS A 6 -13.58 8.16 -56.28
C LYS A 6 -13.17 8.89 -55.02
N SER A 7 -14.08 9.00 -54.06
CA SER A 7 -13.75 9.48 -52.71
C SER A 7 -13.05 8.36 -51.92
N LEU A 8 -11.79 8.56 -51.53
CA LEU A 8 -11.10 7.71 -50.56
C LEU A 8 -11.54 8.12 -49.16
N PHE A 9 -12.27 7.26 -48.50
CA PHE A 9 -12.53 7.37 -47.03
C PHE A 9 -11.30 6.84 -46.28
N ALA A 10 -10.53 7.74 -45.66
CA ALA A 10 -9.46 7.34 -44.74
C ALA A 10 -10.08 6.95 -43.39
N LEU A 11 -10.03 5.66 -43.07
CA LEU A 11 -10.45 5.11 -41.79
C LEU A 11 -9.32 5.34 -40.77
N SER A 12 -9.43 6.37 -39.92
CA SER A 12 -8.50 6.60 -38.83
C SER A 12 -8.81 5.60 -37.69
N LEU A 13 -7.92 4.60 -37.49
CA LEU A 13 -7.93 3.76 -36.29
C LEU A 13 -7.50 4.61 -35.08
N LEU A 14 -8.44 4.96 -34.23
CA LEU A 14 -8.16 5.46 -32.89
C LEU A 14 -7.67 4.29 -32.04
N ALA A 15 -6.37 4.25 -31.76
CA ALA A 15 -5.79 3.33 -30.77
C ALA A 15 -6.28 3.76 -29.38
N THR A 16 -7.28 3.08 -28.85
CA THR A 16 -7.68 3.22 -27.43
C THR A 16 -6.62 2.54 -26.58
N GLY A 17 -5.62 3.30 -26.16
CA GLY A 17 -4.68 2.85 -25.13
C GLY A 17 -5.47 2.63 -23.82
N SER A 18 -5.49 1.40 -23.31
CA SER A 18 -6.01 1.13 -21.98
C SER A 18 -5.11 1.85 -20.97
N ILE A 19 -5.65 2.83 -20.25
CA ILE A 19 -4.98 3.40 -19.08
C ILE A 19 -5.09 2.34 -17.99
N GLN A 20 -3.97 1.66 -17.71
CA GLN A 20 -3.90 0.69 -16.63
C GLN A 20 -3.82 1.46 -15.32
N ALA A 21 -4.64 1.08 -14.34
CA ALA A 21 -4.67 1.74 -13.04
C ALA A 21 -3.50 1.27 -12.18
N PHE A 22 -2.96 2.16 -11.35
CA PHE A 22 -1.99 1.78 -10.31
C PHE A 22 -2.66 0.79 -9.35
N GLU A 23 -2.12 -0.42 -9.24
CA GLU A 23 -2.71 -1.53 -8.49
C GLU A 23 -1.79 -2.03 -7.38
N LEU A 24 -2.41 -2.50 -6.28
CA LEU A 24 -1.76 -3.22 -5.19
C LEU A 24 -2.40 -4.60 -5.05
N LEU A 25 -1.59 -5.63 -5.14
CA LEU A 25 -2.00 -7.03 -5.06
C LEU A 25 -1.18 -7.77 -4.00
N SER A 26 -1.68 -8.94 -3.57
CA SER A 26 -0.98 -9.82 -2.64
C SER A 26 -1.33 -11.28 -2.93
N LYS A 27 -0.37 -12.18 -2.65
CA LYS A 27 -0.61 -13.64 -2.64
C LYS A 27 -1.12 -14.12 -1.27
N ASP A 28 -1.01 -13.27 -0.25
CA ASP A 28 -1.26 -13.61 1.14
C ASP A 28 -2.59 -13.08 1.67
N ILE A 29 -3.04 -11.94 1.16
CA ILE A 29 -4.26 -11.26 1.59
C ILE A 29 -5.09 -10.87 0.36
N GLN A 30 -6.40 -10.80 0.54
CA GLN A 30 -7.35 -10.49 -0.53
C GLN A 30 -8.34 -9.41 -0.08
N GLU A 31 -8.76 -8.56 -1.02
CA GLU A 31 -9.72 -7.47 -0.76
C GLU A 31 -11.00 -8.01 -0.09
N GLY A 32 -11.33 -7.42 1.07
CA GLY A 32 -12.52 -7.75 1.85
C GLY A 32 -12.49 -9.11 2.58
N HIS A 33 -11.39 -9.88 2.51
CA HIS A 33 -11.31 -11.21 3.12
C HIS A 33 -10.52 -11.21 4.42
N PRO A 34 -10.82 -12.15 5.34
CA PRO A 34 -10.07 -12.32 6.57
C PRO A 34 -8.60 -12.70 6.32
N MET A 35 -7.69 -12.08 7.07
CA MET A 35 -6.28 -12.46 7.11
C MET A 35 -6.08 -13.75 7.92
N ALA A 36 -5.04 -14.52 7.55
CA ALA A 36 -4.58 -15.65 8.34
C ALA A 36 -3.90 -15.20 9.65
N LYS A 37 -3.86 -16.11 10.62
CA LYS A 37 -3.23 -15.88 11.94
C LYS A 37 -1.73 -15.53 11.84
N THR A 38 -1.06 -15.88 10.76
CA THR A 38 0.31 -15.48 10.45
C THR A 38 0.51 -13.96 10.50
N PHE A 39 -0.52 -13.19 10.14
CA PHE A 39 -0.52 -11.72 10.10
C PHE A 39 -1.10 -11.08 11.36
N GLU A 40 -1.49 -11.89 12.36
CA GLU A 40 -1.86 -11.39 13.69
C GLU A 40 -0.61 -10.99 14.46
N TYR A 41 -0.73 -9.97 15.30
CA TYR A 41 0.33 -9.48 16.17
C TYR A 41 0.79 -10.56 17.17
N SER A 42 2.05 -10.48 17.59
CA SER A 42 2.61 -11.31 18.67
C SER A 42 2.82 -10.43 19.90
N GLY A 43 1.79 -10.27 20.71
CA GLY A 43 1.78 -9.41 21.88
C GLY A 43 0.39 -8.85 22.19
N TRP A 44 0.22 -8.13 23.27
CA TRP A 44 -1.05 -7.52 23.71
C TRP A 44 -2.21 -8.51 23.81
N GLY A 45 -1.88 -9.78 24.13
CA GLY A 45 -2.86 -10.87 24.22
C GLY A 45 -3.23 -11.49 22.87
N CYS A 46 -2.49 -11.18 21.82
CA CYS A 46 -2.45 -11.87 20.52
C CYS A 46 -1.23 -12.80 20.47
N ASP A 47 -1.32 -13.87 19.71
CA ASP A 47 -0.30 -14.92 19.60
C ASP A 47 -0.04 -15.36 18.16
N GLY A 48 -0.19 -14.43 17.23
CA GLY A 48 0.04 -14.64 15.79
C GLY A 48 1.51 -14.63 15.40
N GLY A 49 1.75 -14.78 14.09
CA GLY A 49 3.10 -14.81 13.52
C GLY A 49 3.78 -13.44 13.42
N ASN A 50 3.02 -12.36 13.46
CA ASN A 50 3.48 -10.98 13.28
C ASN A 50 4.31 -10.76 12.00
N GLU A 51 3.99 -11.49 10.93
CA GLU A 51 4.63 -11.33 9.63
C GLU A 51 3.86 -10.32 8.77
N SER A 52 4.57 -9.43 8.08
CA SER A 52 3.96 -8.59 7.05
C SER A 52 3.55 -9.44 5.84
N PRO A 53 2.40 -9.17 5.18
CA PRO A 53 2.04 -9.90 3.97
C PRO A 53 2.98 -9.58 2.82
N GLN A 54 3.13 -10.52 1.86
CA GLN A 54 3.71 -10.22 0.56
C GLN A 54 2.83 -9.18 -0.14
N LEU A 55 3.46 -8.15 -0.71
CA LEU A 55 2.78 -7.11 -1.50
C LEU A 55 3.48 -6.92 -2.84
N MET A 56 2.72 -6.73 -3.91
CA MET A 56 3.21 -6.42 -5.24
C MET A 56 2.36 -5.33 -5.88
N TRP A 57 2.97 -4.50 -6.72
CA TRP A 57 2.27 -3.39 -7.36
C TRP A 57 2.74 -3.18 -8.79
N SER A 58 1.85 -2.61 -9.60
CA SER A 58 2.09 -2.33 -11.02
C SER A 58 1.48 -1.01 -11.44
N ASP A 59 1.89 -0.53 -12.61
CA ASP A 59 1.32 0.64 -13.29
C ASP A 59 1.39 1.93 -12.46
N ALA A 60 2.50 2.10 -11.75
CA ALA A 60 2.76 3.32 -10.99
C ALA A 60 2.73 4.56 -11.91
N PRO A 61 2.21 5.71 -11.42
CA PRO A 61 2.17 6.95 -12.19
C PRO A 61 3.52 7.36 -12.74
N THR A 62 3.52 7.94 -13.94
CA THR A 62 4.74 8.51 -14.54
C THR A 62 5.35 9.56 -13.61
N GLY A 63 6.67 9.53 -13.46
CA GLY A 63 7.40 10.42 -12.57
C GLY A 63 7.61 9.87 -11.15
N THR A 64 7.17 8.63 -10.87
CA THR A 64 7.46 7.94 -9.61
C THR A 64 8.96 7.73 -9.46
N LYS A 65 9.52 8.15 -8.33
CA LYS A 65 10.93 8.00 -7.96
C LYS A 65 11.14 7.11 -6.74
N SER A 66 10.14 7.00 -5.87
CA SER A 66 10.14 6.06 -4.75
C SER A 66 8.72 5.64 -4.38
N PHE A 67 8.65 4.62 -3.51
CA PHE A 67 7.40 4.17 -2.94
C PHE A 67 7.41 4.23 -1.41
N ALA A 68 6.20 4.29 -0.84
CA ALA A 68 5.97 4.03 0.58
C ALA A 68 4.85 2.99 0.74
N ILE A 69 4.91 2.22 1.83
CA ILE A 69 3.89 1.25 2.22
C ILE A 69 3.34 1.67 3.57
N THR A 70 2.02 1.65 3.72
CA THR A 70 1.37 1.83 5.03
C THR A 70 0.34 0.73 5.26
N ALA A 71 0.17 0.31 6.53
CA ALA A 71 -0.97 -0.47 6.98
C ALA A 71 -1.66 0.29 8.12
N TYR A 72 -2.97 0.47 8.00
CA TYR A 72 -3.77 1.29 8.90
C TYR A 72 -5.12 0.65 9.18
N ASP A 73 -5.52 0.63 10.45
CA ASP A 73 -6.83 0.18 10.91
C ASP A 73 -7.68 1.40 11.29
N PRO A 74 -8.69 1.77 10.47
CA PRO A 74 -9.59 2.88 10.79
C PRO A 74 -10.63 2.53 11.84
N ASP A 75 -10.82 1.26 12.17
CA ASP A 75 -11.87 0.76 13.06
C ASP A 75 -11.38 0.63 14.50
N ALA A 76 -10.07 0.76 14.75
CA ALA A 76 -9.50 0.67 16.09
C ALA A 76 -10.11 1.73 17.03
N PRO A 77 -10.52 1.35 18.27
CA PRO A 77 -11.24 2.23 19.21
C PRO A 77 -10.31 3.24 19.90
N THR A 78 -9.45 3.91 19.14
CA THR A 78 -8.47 4.89 19.64
C THR A 78 -8.89 6.35 19.40
N GLY A 79 -9.99 6.56 18.67
CA GLY A 79 -10.43 7.89 18.23
C GLY A 79 -9.70 8.43 16.99
N SER A 80 -8.59 7.80 16.57
CA SER A 80 -7.80 8.20 15.40
C SER A 80 -7.37 7.02 14.53
N GLY A 81 -7.97 5.83 14.74
CA GLY A 81 -7.50 4.58 14.12
C GLY A 81 -6.15 4.13 14.66
N PHE A 82 -5.49 3.19 13.98
CA PHE A 82 -4.24 2.62 14.46
C PHE A 82 -3.29 2.28 13.30
N TRP A 83 -2.05 2.74 13.40
CA TRP A 83 -1.02 2.50 12.41
C TRP A 83 -0.26 1.22 12.74
N HIS A 84 -0.29 0.29 11.78
CA HIS A 84 0.32 -1.05 11.87
C HIS A 84 1.64 -1.16 11.10
N TRP A 85 1.86 -0.30 10.11
CA TRP A 85 3.08 -0.30 9.32
C TRP A 85 3.27 1.05 8.63
N VAL A 86 4.51 1.53 8.64
CA VAL A 86 4.92 2.75 7.93
C VAL A 86 6.33 2.55 7.41
N ALA A 87 6.43 2.23 6.11
CA ALA A 87 7.69 2.07 5.39
C ALA A 87 7.76 3.09 4.24
N PHE A 88 8.91 3.66 3.97
CA PHE A 88 9.09 4.69 2.95
C PHE A 88 10.49 4.65 2.34
N ASN A 89 10.71 5.45 1.28
CA ASN A 89 11.96 5.53 0.51
C ASN A 89 12.33 4.21 -0.19
N LEU A 90 11.35 3.36 -0.52
CA LEU A 90 11.58 2.21 -1.37
C LEU A 90 11.88 2.71 -2.79
N PRO A 91 13.02 2.33 -3.42
CA PRO A 91 13.35 2.78 -4.77
C PRO A 91 12.29 2.44 -5.82
N ALA A 92 12.17 3.25 -6.86
CA ALA A 92 11.22 3.02 -7.97
C ALA A 92 11.45 1.69 -8.72
N SER A 93 12.60 1.07 -8.56
CA SER A 93 12.91 -0.26 -9.12
C SER A 93 12.27 -1.42 -8.36
N VAL A 94 11.75 -1.18 -7.16
CA VAL A 94 11.06 -2.18 -6.35
C VAL A 94 9.59 -2.20 -6.76
N SER A 95 9.07 -3.38 -7.06
CA SER A 95 7.66 -3.62 -7.41
C SER A 95 7.00 -4.72 -6.57
N GLU A 96 7.77 -5.34 -5.66
CA GLU A 96 7.29 -6.41 -4.77
C GLU A 96 8.13 -6.41 -3.49
N VAL A 97 7.49 -6.74 -2.37
CA VAL A 97 8.15 -7.09 -1.11
C VAL A 97 7.64 -8.46 -0.64
N PRO A 98 8.51 -9.37 -0.18
CA PRO A 98 8.11 -10.70 0.29
C PRO A 98 7.38 -10.61 1.63
N ARG A 99 6.73 -11.72 2.03
CA ARG A 99 6.20 -11.90 3.37
C ARG A 99 7.33 -11.78 4.41
N GLY A 100 7.04 -11.15 5.56
CA GLY A 100 8.01 -10.96 6.64
C GLY A 100 9.23 -10.14 6.21
N VAL A 101 9.03 -9.16 5.32
CA VAL A 101 10.10 -8.38 4.73
C VAL A 101 10.90 -7.60 5.77
N ASN A 102 12.21 -7.56 5.59
CA ASN A 102 13.07 -6.52 6.16
C ASN A 102 13.22 -5.41 5.12
N ILE A 103 12.61 -4.26 5.35
CA ILE A 103 12.57 -3.12 4.42
C ILE A 103 13.95 -2.54 4.13
N GLU A 104 14.89 -2.61 5.07
CA GLU A 104 16.26 -2.11 4.86
C GLU A 104 17.00 -2.86 3.74
N LYS A 105 16.67 -4.15 3.53
CA LYS A 105 17.23 -4.93 2.41
C LYS A 105 16.78 -4.42 1.04
N PHE A 106 15.75 -3.61 1.01
CA PHE A 106 15.22 -2.92 -0.18
C PHE A 106 15.60 -1.44 -0.20
N ALA A 107 16.60 -1.03 0.60
CA ALA A 107 17.04 0.35 0.76
C ALA A 107 15.94 1.32 1.27
N GLY A 108 14.85 0.79 1.81
CA GLY A 108 13.78 1.56 2.45
C GLY A 108 14.07 1.84 3.93
N LYS A 109 13.22 2.67 4.52
CA LYS A 109 13.24 3.03 5.95
C LYS A 109 11.86 2.75 6.56
N GLU A 110 11.82 2.59 7.87
CA GLU A 110 10.56 2.44 8.61
C GLU A 110 10.51 3.47 9.76
N SER A 111 9.30 3.87 10.12
CA SER A 111 9.08 4.70 11.32
C SER A 111 8.32 3.95 12.40
N GLY A 112 8.23 4.57 13.57
CA GLY A 112 7.44 4.05 14.68
C GLY A 112 5.97 3.88 14.31
N ILE A 113 5.34 2.88 14.89
CA ILE A 113 3.91 2.56 14.75
C ILE A 113 3.21 2.68 16.12
N ASP A 114 1.89 2.59 16.14
CA ASP A 114 1.11 2.84 17.36
C ASP A 114 1.27 1.75 18.43
N TYR A 115 1.89 0.61 18.09
CA TYR A 115 2.38 -0.38 19.09
C TYR A 115 3.59 0.12 19.90
N GLY A 116 4.21 1.25 19.53
CA GLY A 116 5.42 1.76 20.15
C GLY A 116 6.70 1.06 19.68
N SER A 117 6.65 0.36 18.56
CA SER A 117 7.79 -0.30 17.89
C SER A 117 7.99 0.26 16.49
N ILE A 118 9.12 -0.08 15.85
CA ILE A 118 9.39 0.19 14.44
C ILE A 118 9.08 -1.08 13.64
N GLY A 119 8.62 -0.90 12.39
CA GLY A 119 8.32 -2.01 11.48
C GLY A 119 6.86 -2.44 11.50
N PHE A 120 6.59 -3.65 11.00
CA PHE A 120 5.24 -4.19 10.91
C PHE A 120 4.73 -4.70 12.25
N GLY A 121 3.52 -4.28 12.62
CA GLY A 121 2.73 -4.84 13.72
C GLY A 121 1.43 -5.42 13.20
N GLY A 122 1.22 -6.72 13.41
CA GLY A 122 0.06 -7.44 12.91
C GLY A 122 -1.27 -7.02 13.53
N ALA A 123 -2.36 -7.60 13.04
CA ALA A 123 -3.70 -7.36 13.54
C ALA A 123 -3.86 -7.84 14.98
N CYS A 124 -4.44 -7.01 15.85
CA CYS A 124 -4.81 -7.42 17.21
C CYS A 124 -6.03 -6.62 17.70
N PRO A 125 -7.20 -6.75 17.07
CA PRO A 125 -8.39 -6.05 17.53
C PRO A 125 -8.80 -6.53 18.91
N PRO A 126 -9.46 -5.71 19.76
CA PRO A 126 -9.99 -6.16 21.03
C PRO A 126 -10.96 -7.34 20.85
N LYS A 127 -10.95 -8.29 21.78
CA LYS A 127 -11.88 -9.42 21.72
C LYS A 127 -13.33 -8.94 21.78
N GLY A 128 -14.13 -9.36 20.78
CA GLY A 128 -15.54 -9.03 20.72
C GLY A 128 -15.85 -7.65 20.14
N ASP A 129 -14.85 -6.89 19.70
CA ASP A 129 -15.06 -5.54 19.08
C ASP A 129 -15.58 -5.63 17.64
N GLY A 130 -15.64 -6.83 17.08
CA GLY A 130 -16.13 -7.08 15.75
C GLY A 130 -15.01 -7.19 14.70
N MET A 131 -15.36 -6.91 13.46
CA MET A 131 -14.44 -7.03 12.34
C MET A 131 -13.77 -5.70 12.06
N HIS A 132 -12.44 -5.69 12.10
CA HIS A 132 -11.61 -4.54 11.74
C HIS A 132 -11.08 -4.66 10.32
N ARG A 133 -10.85 -3.52 9.67
CA ARG A 133 -10.31 -3.39 8.32
C ARG A 133 -8.85 -2.95 8.37
N TYR A 134 -7.98 -3.76 7.81
CA TYR A 134 -6.56 -3.44 7.71
C TYR A 134 -6.26 -2.97 6.28
N GLN A 135 -6.05 -1.67 6.12
CA GLN A 135 -5.86 -1.00 4.84
C GLN A 135 -4.37 -0.93 4.51
N PHE A 136 -3.90 -1.84 3.67
CA PHE A 136 -2.57 -1.77 3.09
C PHE A 136 -2.58 -0.80 1.91
N THR A 137 -1.68 0.17 1.89
CA THR A 137 -1.63 1.17 0.83
C THR A 137 -0.21 1.31 0.33
N ILE A 138 -0.03 1.24 -1.00
CA ILE A 138 1.19 1.63 -1.70
C ILE A 138 1.03 3.07 -2.20
N TRP A 139 2.05 3.89 -1.98
CA TRP A 139 2.11 5.29 -2.36
C TRP A 139 3.23 5.49 -3.36
N ALA A 140 2.95 6.11 -4.51
CA ALA A 140 3.92 6.49 -5.52
C ALA A 140 4.36 7.94 -5.31
N LEU A 141 5.66 8.20 -5.16
CA LEU A 141 6.19 9.49 -4.75
C LEU A 141 7.07 10.12 -5.82
N PRO A 142 7.04 11.48 -6.01
CA PRO A 142 7.84 12.19 -6.99
C PRO A 142 9.29 12.45 -6.54
N THR A 143 9.67 12.01 -5.35
CA THR A 143 11.01 12.19 -4.77
C THR A 143 11.65 10.85 -4.47
N GLU A 144 12.97 10.76 -4.53
CA GLU A 144 13.73 9.56 -4.16
C GLU A 144 13.72 9.34 -2.65
N GLU A 145 13.77 10.42 -1.88
CA GLU A 145 13.74 10.38 -0.43
C GLU A 145 12.71 11.35 0.16
N LEU A 146 12.01 10.89 1.18
CA LEU A 146 11.35 11.73 2.17
C LEU A 146 12.36 12.03 3.28
N ASN A 147 12.48 13.29 3.68
CA ASN A 147 13.34 13.69 4.80
C ASN A 147 12.66 13.39 6.15
N LEU A 148 12.39 12.09 6.38
CA LEU A 148 11.75 11.53 7.57
C LEU A 148 12.67 10.49 8.20
N ASN A 149 12.46 10.19 9.48
CA ASN A 149 13.23 9.20 10.23
C ASN A 149 12.31 8.29 11.08
N GLU A 150 12.92 7.35 11.78
CA GLU A 150 12.23 6.37 12.61
C GLU A 150 11.39 6.98 13.75
N ASN A 151 11.72 8.20 14.18
CA ASN A 151 11.01 8.91 15.26
C ASN A 151 9.87 9.80 14.72
N THR A 152 9.68 9.86 13.40
CA THR A 152 8.57 10.62 12.80
C THR A 152 7.24 9.94 13.14
N PRO A 153 6.30 10.63 13.79
CA PRO A 153 4.99 10.04 14.09
C PRO A 153 4.27 9.55 12.84
N SER A 154 3.65 8.36 12.90
CA SER A 154 2.94 7.74 11.77
C SER A 154 1.93 8.69 11.11
N ALA A 155 1.19 9.48 11.89
CA ALA A 155 0.25 10.47 11.38
C ALA A 155 0.92 11.58 10.56
N VAL A 156 2.15 11.98 10.92
CA VAL A 156 2.94 12.98 10.16
C VAL A 156 3.42 12.37 8.85
N VAL A 157 3.87 11.10 8.86
CA VAL A 157 4.19 10.38 7.63
C VAL A 157 2.95 10.29 6.73
N GLY A 158 1.82 9.86 7.27
CA GLY A 158 0.55 9.78 6.54
C GLY A 158 0.11 11.11 5.92
N TYR A 159 0.25 12.22 6.65
CA TYR A 159 0.01 13.58 6.12
C TYR A 159 0.94 13.90 4.94
N THR A 160 2.24 13.62 5.09
CA THR A 160 3.25 13.86 4.04
C THR A 160 2.93 13.04 2.79
N LEU A 161 2.62 11.76 2.94
CA LEU A 161 2.25 10.88 1.83
C LEU A 161 1.00 11.38 1.10
N ASN A 162 -0.06 11.76 1.83
CA ASN A 162 -1.28 12.27 1.23
C ASN A 162 -1.07 13.60 0.47
N SER A 163 -0.13 14.44 0.90
CA SER A 163 0.15 15.73 0.28
C SER A 163 1.03 15.63 -0.96
N MET A 164 1.87 14.58 -1.08
CA MET A 164 2.92 14.50 -2.09
C MET A 164 2.69 13.40 -3.13
N ALA A 165 1.93 12.35 -2.82
CA ALA A 165 1.81 11.19 -3.69
C ALA A 165 1.24 11.54 -5.07
N LEU A 166 1.89 11.03 -6.12
CA LEU A 166 1.41 11.07 -7.51
C LEU A 166 0.19 10.16 -7.69
N GLY A 167 0.11 9.10 -6.88
CA GLY A 167 -0.98 8.15 -6.85
C GLY A 167 -0.82 7.17 -5.70
N LYS A 168 -1.90 6.46 -5.41
CA LYS A 168 -1.91 5.39 -4.40
C LYS A 168 -2.85 4.27 -4.82
N ALA A 169 -2.51 3.03 -4.43
CA ALA A 169 -3.38 1.89 -4.55
C ALA A 169 -3.55 1.22 -3.19
N LYS A 170 -4.72 0.65 -2.93
CA LYS A 170 -5.09 0.11 -1.62
C LYS A 170 -5.62 -1.31 -1.78
N LEU A 171 -5.27 -2.16 -0.81
CA LEU A 171 -5.81 -3.49 -0.59
C LEU A 171 -6.25 -3.57 0.86
N THR A 172 -7.52 -3.90 1.09
CA THR A 172 -8.11 -3.97 2.44
C THR A 172 -8.39 -5.41 2.80
N ALA A 173 -7.74 -5.90 3.83
CA ALA A 173 -8.06 -7.18 4.43
C ALA A 173 -8.79 -6.98 5.77
N THR A 174 -9.39 -8.03 6.32
CA THR A 174 -10.15 -7.95 7.58
C THR A 174 -9.56 -8.88 8.63
N TYR A 175 -9.83 -8.59 9.89
CA TYR A 175 -9.51 -9.48 11.00
C TYR A 175 -10.49 -9.26 12.15
N THR A 176 -10.78 -10.34 12.88
CA THR A 176 -11.60 -10.32 14.10
C THR A 176 -11.03 -11.29 15.11
N ARG A 177 -11.32 -11.06 16.38
CA ARG A 177 -10.81 -11.91 17.47
C ARG A 177 -11.87 -12.19 18.57
#